data_fefed8e1b05193ea125cb9cb60271cc6
#
_entry.id   fefed8e1b05193ea125cb9cb60271cc6
#
_cell.length_a   1.000
_cell.length_b   1.000
_cell.length_c   1.000
_cell.angle_alpha   90.00
_cell.angle_beta   90.00
_cell.angle_gamma   90.00
#
_symmetry.space_group_name_H-M   'P 1'
#
loop_
_entity.id
_entity.type
_entity.pdbx_description
1 polymer ?
#
loop_
_entity_poly.entity_id
_entity_poly.type
_entity_poly.pdbx_seq_one_letter_code
_entity_poly.pdbx_strand_id
1 'polypeptide(L)'
;FKFELEKAVSNILEVEWSESGATYTPIAIIEPVHLAGTKVKRASLANPNVITALDLKIGSRVIVSKRGEIIPKIESLLENPSSSTPIIFPTHCSSCGCELINEGSRLFCPNAKCKKVKLHRIEKWVNVLDLKEVGKLLLRRLFDEEKVTSIKDLYTVTPETLSEVERMGELSSQKVYASIHEKKEISLSEFIAGFDIEDVGLLMAEKIVVSGFNTIDAVFSATKEDIADIEGWAEKSASSFIEGLSFVKDEMKELLSSGYISIKSVEKKEGRLQNLSFCFTGELKKMSRKEVEKLVKEAGGIVKSSVTKDLSYLVTNTPDSGSSKNKKAQLIGCKIITENEFYKILEYSN
;
A
#
# COMPACT_ATOMS: atom_id res chain seq x y z
N PHE A 1 20.04 18.32 7.27
CA PHE A 1 21.25 17.50 7.46
C PHE A 1 21.26 16.40 6.40
N LYS A 2 22.15 16.49 5.39
CA LYS A 2 22.41 15.39 4.48
C LYS A 2 23.43 14.49 5.18
N PHE A 3 23.02 13.33 5.64
CA PHE A 3 23.96 12.31 6.11
C PHE A 3 24.88 11.95 4.94
N GLU A 4 26.18 12.01 5.15
CA GLU A 4 27.16 11.54 4.16
C GLU A 4 26.91 10.05 3.86
N LEU A 5 26.92 9.71 2.59
CA LEU A 5 26.76 8.34 2.11
C LEU A 5 28.07 7.61 2.32
N GLU A 6 28.17 6.79 3.36
CA GLU A 6 29.34 5.93 3.51
C GLU A 6 29.37 4.84 2.44
N LYS A 7 30.53 4.62 1.85
CA LYS A 7 30.76 3.64 0.79
C LYS A 7 31.95 2.76 1.13
N ALA A 8 31.87 1.48 0.77
CA ALA A 8 32.96 0.53 0.83
C ALA A 8 33.00 -0.32 -0.44
N VAL A 9 34.14 -0.89 -0.72
CA VAL A 9 34.35 -1.84 -1.82
C VAL A 9 34.24 -3.25 -1.26
N SER A 10 33.51 -4.13 -1.94
CA SER A 10 33.37 -5.52 -1.56
C SER A 10 33.19 -6.41 -2.79
N ASN A 11 33.25 -7.73 -2.62
CA ASN A 11 33.00 -8.72 -3.65
C ASN A 11 31.69 -9.45 -3.39
N ILE A 12 30.91 -9.73 -4.44
CA ILE A 12 29.68 -10.56 -4.34
C ILE A 12 30.13 -12.02 -4.25
N LEU A 13 29.79 -12.66 -3.14
CA LEU A 13 30.07 -14.09 -2.90
C LEU A 13 28.93 -14.99 -3.40
N GLU A 14 27.69 -14.54 -3.20
CA GLU A 14 26.48 -15.30 -3.51
C GLU A 14 25.32 -14.31 -3.67
N VAL A 15 24.22 -14.75 -4.33
CA VAL A 15 22.94 -14.03 -4.33
C VAL A 15 21.86 -14.95 -3.80
N GLU A 16 21.28 -14.57 -2.67
CA GLU A 16 20.10 -15.19 -2.10
C GLU A 16 18.84 -14.50 -2.61
N TRP A 17 17.79 -15.27 -2.81
CA TRP A 17 16.47 -14.74 -3.17
C TRP A 17 15.55 -14.78 -1.95
N SER A 18 15.36 -13.60 -1.34
CA SER A 18 14.43 -13.45 -0.21
C SER A 18 13.00 -13.52 -0.71
N GLU A 19 12.19 -14.34 -0.05
CA GLU A 19 10.81 -14.62 -0.42
C GLU A 19 9.85 -13.89 0.54
N SER A 20 8.96 -13.07 -0.02
CA SER A 20 7.89 -12.40 0.72
C SER A 20 6.61 -12.45 -0.09
N GLY A 21 5.62 -13.21 0.38
CA GLY A 21 4.40 -13.47 -0.37
C GLY A 21 4.69 -14.05 -1.75
N ALA A 22 4.21 -13.36 -2.79
CA ALA A 22 4.48 -13.73 -4.17
C ALA A 22 5.91 -13.37 -4.63
N THR A 23 6.57 -12.38 -4.01
CA THR A 23 7.75 -11.71 -4.55
C THR A 23 9.06 -12.35 -4.11
N TYR A 24 10.03 -12.39 -5.03
CA TYR A 24 11.41 -12.81 -4.85
C TYR A 24 12.33 -11.60 -4.98
N THR A 25 13.02 -11.23 -3.90
CA THR A 25 13.92 -10.07 -3.88
C THR A 25 15.37 -10.52 -3.78
N PRO A 26 16.26 -10.10 -4.69
CA PRO A 26 17.65 -10.50 -4.65
C PRO A 26 18.43 -9.76 -3.56
N ILE A 27 19.25 -10.50 -2.81
CA ILE A 27 20.12 -10.02 -1.76
C ILE A 27 21.53 -10.55 -2.03
N ALA A 28 22.49 -9.65 -2.24
CA ALA A 28 23.89 -10.05 -2.36
C ALA A 28 24.46 -10.39 -0.99
N ILE A 29 25.05 -11.57 -0.86
CA ILE A 29 25.98 -11.92 0.18
C ILE A 29 27.35 -11.44 -0.26
N ILE A 30 27.99 -10.61 0.53
CA ILE A 30 29.24 -9.93 0.18
C ILE A 30 30.36 -10.25 1.16
N GLU A 31 31.60 -10.10 0.75
CA GLU A 31 32.70 -10.07 1.70
C GLU A 31 32.43 -9.02 2.76
N PRO A 32 32.67 -9.37 4.05
CA PRO A 32 32.31 -8.46 5.13
C PRO A 32 33.07 -7.15 5.09
N VAL A 33 32.36 -6.02 5.06
CA VAL A 33 32.91 -4.68 5.12
C VAL A 33 32.36 -3.89 6.30
N HIS A 34 33.08 -2.88 6.77
CA HIS A 34 32.60 -1.96 7.80
C HIS A 34 32.00 -0.72 7.15
N LEU A 35 30.75 -0.41 7.46
CA LEU A 35 30.02 0.77 7.00
C LEU A 35 29.14 1.31 8.14
N ALA A 36 29.22 2.59 8.40
CA ALA A 36 28.46 3.29 9.45
C ALA A 36 28.54 2.57 10.81
N GLY A 37 29.75 2.22 11.23
CA GLY A 37 30.02 1.56 12.51
C GLY A 37 29.52 0.11 12.63
N THR A 38 29.01 -0.49 11.54
CA THR A 38 28.51 -1.87 11.52
C THR A 38 29.21 -2.75 10.51
N LYS A 39 29.33 -4.06 10.83
CA LYS A 39 29.87 -5.07 9.90
C LYS A 39 28.76 -5.54 8.97
N VAL A 40 28.83 -5.17 7.70
CA VAL A 40 27.89 -5.49 6.64
C VAL A 40 28.32 -6.75 5.91
N LYS A 41 27.43 -7.74 5.78
CA LYS A 41 27.65 -9.00 5.05
C LYS A 41 26.57 -9.22 3.96
N ARG A 42 25.52 -8.42 3.98
CA ARG A 42 24.36 -8.53 3.08
C ARG A 42 24.01 -7.16 2.54
N ALA A 43 23.77 -7.07 1.24
CA ALA A 43 23.37 -5.82 0.60
C ALA A 43 22.20 -6.07 -0.37
N SER A 44 21.23 -5.18 -0.37
CA SER A 44 20.08 -5.27 -1.26
C SER A 44 20.50 -5.02 -2.71
N LEU A 45 19.98 -5.83 -3.62
CA LEU A 45 20.03 -5.63 -5.07
C LEU A 45 18.73 -5.04 -5.61
N ALA A 46 17.82 -4.66 -4.70
CA ALA A 46 16.51 -4.08 -4.97
C ALA A 46 15.61 -4.99 -5.83
N ASN A 47 15.96 -5.26 -7.08
CA ASN A 47 15.17 -6.06 -8.02
C ASN A 47 16.06 -6.67 -9.13
N PRO A 48 15.50 -7.57 -9.97
CA PRO A 48 16.19 -8.19 -11.09
C PRO A 48 16.88 -7.22 -12.05
N ASN A 49 16.25 -6.07 -12.34
CA ASN A 49 16.80 -5.09 -13.28
C ASN A 49 18.15 -4.53 -12.82
N VAL A 50 18.36 -4.37 -11.51
CA VAL A 50 19.65 -3.87 -10.99
C VAL A 50 20.78 -4.85 -11.31
N ILE A 51 20.53 -6.15 -11.22
CA ILE A 51 21.51 -7.19 -11.58
C ILE A 51 21.89 -7.07 -13.05
N THR A 52 20.87 -6.97 -13.92
CA THR A 52 21.06 -6.90 -15.38
C THR A 52 21.68 -5.57 -15.80
N ALA A 53 21.19 -4.44 -15.28
CA ALA A 53 21.63 -3.11 -15.66
C ALA A 53 23.09 -2.82 -15.25
N LEU A 54 23.53 -3.41 -14.15
CA LEU A 54 24.91 -3.28 -13.67
C LEU A 54 25.82 -4.43 -14.12
N ASP A 55 25.33 -5.39 -14.91
CA ASP A 55 26.05 -6.61 -15.31
C ASP A 55 26.69 -7.34 -14.12
N LEU A 56 25.93 -7.48 -13.00
CA LEU A 56 26.44 -8.10 -11.78
C LEU A 56 26.55 -9.62 -11.93
N LYS A 57 27.63 -10.16 -11.39
CA LYS A 57 27.97 -11.58 -11.39
C LYS A 57 28.42 -12.02 -9.99
N ILE A 58 28.41 -13.29 -9.72
CA ILE A 58 29.12 -13.84 -8.57
C ILE A 58 30.62 -13.58 -8.78
N GLY A 59 31.30 -13.01 -7.80
CA GLY A 59 32.68 -12.54 -7.90
C GLY A 59 32.83 -11.09 -8.34
N SER A 60 31.76 -10.40 -8.74
CA SER A 60 31.80 -8.96 -9.07
C SER A 60 32.35 -8.13 -7.91
N ARG A 61 33.26 -7.21 -8.21
CA ARG A 61 33.73 -6.18 -7.29
C ARG A 61 32.85 -4.96 -7.38
N VAL A 62 32.24 -4.56 -6.25
CA VAL A 62 31.15 -3.59 -6.23
C VAL A 62 31.34 -2.52 -5.15
N ILE A 63 30.68 -1.37 -5.34
CA ILE A 63 30.55 -0.35 -4.31
C ILE A 63 29.26 -0.64 -3.54
N VAL A 64 29.40 -0.82 -2.23
CA VAL A 64 28.31 -0.95 -1.27
C VAL A 64 28.14 0.38 -0.56
N SER A 65 26.91 0.83 -0.40
CA SER A 65 26.60 2.04 0.36
C SER A 65 25.60 1.76 1.48
N LYS A 66 25.66 2.58 2.54
CA LYS A 66 24.70 2.60 3.62
C LYS A 66 24.41 4.06 4.00
N ARG A 67 23.13 4.43 4.05
CA ARG A 67 22.66 5.73 4.55
C ARG A 67 22.14 5.56 5.97
N GLY A 68 22.86 6.06 6.95
CA GLY A 68 22.46 5.94 8.37
C GLY A 68 22.25 4.47 8.77
N GLU A 69 21.18 4.17 9.48
CA GLU A 69 20.78 2.80 9.89
C GLU A 69 20.02 2.02 8.80
N ILE A 70 19.87 2.58 7.59
CA ILE A 70 19.08 1.99 6.50
C ILE A 70 19.86 0.82 5.86
N ILE A 71 19.10 -0.05 5.19
CA ILE A 71 19.58 -1.30 4.55
C ILE A 71 20.74 -1.01 3.58
N PRO A 72 21.89 -1.72 3.71
CA PRO A 72 22.98 -1.61 2.74
C PRO A 72 22.52 -2.04 1.35
N LYS A 73 23.01 -1.35 0.31
CA LYS A 73 22.70 -1.66 -1.09
C LYS A 73 23.94 -1.62 -1.98
N ILE A 74 23.88 -2.36 -3.07
CA ILE A 74 24.86 -2.26 -4.16
C ILE A 74 24.55 -1.00 -4.97
N GLU A 75 25.55 -0.10 -5.10
CA GLU A 75 25.42 1.17 -5.85
C GLU A 75 25.91 1.04 -7.29
N SER A 76 27.03 0.38 -7.49
CA SER A 76 27.66 0.24 -8.80
C SER A 76 28.63 -0.92 -8.87
N LEU A 77 28.84 -1.41 -10.08
CA LEU A 77 29.91 -2.32 -10.42
C LEU A 77 31.24 -1.55 -10.56
N LEU A 78 32.32 -2.10 -10.05
CA LEU A 78 33.69 -1.65 -10.33
C LEU A 78 34.31 -2.50 -11.43
N GLU A 79 34.28 -3.81 -11.29
CA GLU A 79 34.84 -4.74 -12.28
C GLU A 79 34.23 -6.14 -12.14
N ASN A 80 34.25 -6.88 -13.23
CA ASN A 80 33.98 -8.33 -13.26
C ASN A 80 35.29 -9.08 -13.52
N PRO A 81 35.92 -9.67 -12.49
CA PRO A 81 37.08 -10.55 -12.70
C PRO A 81 36.75 -11.67 -13.70
N SER A 82 37.77 -12.17 -14.39
CA SER A 82 37.60 -13.25 -15.38
C SER A 82 37.03 -14.56 -14.80
N SER A 83 37.11 -14.74 -13.48
CA SER A 83 36.57 -15.85 -12.74
C SER A 83 35.07 -15.67 -12.34
N SER A 84 34.48 -14.50 -12.65
CA SER A 84 33.10 -14.22 -12.29
C SER A 84 32.10 -15.11 -13.07
N THR A 85 31.06 -15.56 -12.39
CA THR A 85 30.03 -16.44 -12.97
C THR A 85 28.65 -15.75 -12.94
N PRO A 86 27.76 -16.07 -13.90
CA PRO A 86 26.42 -15.49 -13.95
C PRO A 86 25.63 -15.75 -12.65
N ILE A 87 24.81 -14.77 -12.23
CA ILE A 87 23.81 -14.94 -11.17
C ILE A 87 22.63 -15.71 -11.76
N ILE A 88 22.27 -16.79 -11.10
CA ILE A 88 21.15 -17.64 -11.51
C ILE A 88 19.86 -17.10 -10.90
N PHE A 89 18.87 -16.86 -11.74
CA PHE A 89 17.53 -16.47 -11.33
C PHE A 89 16.67 -17.69 -11.06
N PRO A 90 15.87 -17.72 -9.99
CA PRO A 90 14.91 -18.78 -9.80
C PRO A 90 13.85 -18.72 -10.90
N THR A 91 13.52 -19.88 -11.45
CA THR A 91 12.55 -20.02 -12.54
C THR A 91 11.19 -20.51 -12.05
N HIS A 92 11.16 -21.18 -10.91
CA HIS A 92 9.94 -21.78 -10.36
C HIS A 92 9.76 -21.39 -8.89
N CYS A 93 8.49 -21.29 -8.49
CA CYS A 93 8.12 -21.02 -7.11
C CYS A 93 8.49 -22.17 -6.19
N SER A 94 9.24 -21.89 -5.12
CA SER A 94 9.66 -22.86 -4.11
C SER A 94 8.49 -23.58 -3.40
N SER A 95 7.30 -22.94 -3.36
CA SER A 95 6.13 -23.45 -2.63
C SER A 95 5.14 -24.21 -3.50
N CYS A 96 4.87 -23.76 -4.73
CA CYS A 96 3.84 -24.36 -5.58
C CYS A 96 4.35 -24.88 -6.93
N GLY A 97 5.65 -24.72 -7.24
CA GLY A 97 6.25 -25.15 -8.49
C GLY A 97 5.82 -24.37 -9.74
N CYS A 98 4.98 -23.34 -9.59
CA CYS A 98 4.56 -22.52 -10.72
C CYS A 98 5.74 -21.72 -11.28
N GLU A 99 5.80 -21.55 -12.60
CA GLU A 99 6.81 -20.71 -13.25
C GLU A 99 6.72 -19.26 -12.74
N LEU A 100 7.87 -18.67 -12.44
CA LEU A 100 7.95 -17.29 -11.96
C LEU A 100 7.94 -16.32 -13.15
N ILE A 101 7.25 -15.19 -12.97
CA ILE A 101 7.25 -14.10 -13.94
C ILE A 101 8.30 -13.07 -13.53
N ASN A 102 9.21 -12.77 -14.48
CA ASN A 102 10.21 -11.71 -14.32
C ASN A 102 9.81 -10.48 -15.17
N GLU A 103 9.35 -9.44 -14.51
CA GLU A 103 9.05 -8.13 -15.15
C GLU A 103 10.23 -7.15 -15.07
N GLY A 104 11.39 -7.60 -14.61
CA GLY A 104 12.56 -6.76 -14.38
C GLY A 104 12.48 -5.98 -13.06
N SER A 105 11.46 -5.18 -12.84
CA SER A 105 11.23 -4.49 -11.57
C SER A 105 10.85 -5.44 -10.43
N ARG A 106 10.36 -6.64 -10.74
CA ARG A 106 10.03 -7.71 -9.79
C ARG A 106 10.16 -9.09 -10.42
N LEU A 107 10.40 -10.08 -9.58
CA LEU A 107 10.31 -11.50 -9.89
C LEU A 107 9.27 -12.10 -8.93
N PHE A 108 8.23 -12.76 -9.44
CA PHE A 108 7.11 -13.17 -8.59
C PHE A 108 6.39 -14.45 -9.08
N CYS A 109 5.68 -15.08 -8.15
CA CYS A 109 4.79 -16.20 -8.43
C CYS A 109 3.39 -15.69 -8.82
N PRO A 110 2.87 -15.99 -10.02
CA PRO A 110 1.55 -15.53 -10.47
C PRO A 110 0.38 -16.32 -9.86
N ASN A 111 0.65 -17.41 -9.14
CA ASN A 111 -0.39 -18.26 -8.60
C ASN A 111 -1.02 -17.69 -7.32
N ALA A 112 -2.19 -17.06 -7.45
CA ALA A 112 -2.95 -16.52 -6.31
C ALA A 112 -3.34 -17.58 -5.25
N LYS A 113 -3.38 -18.88 -5.63
CA LYS A 113 -3.66 -20.01 -4.73
C LYS A 113 -2.41 -20.58 -4.05
N CYS A 114 -1.23 -20.02 -4.33
CA CYS A 114 0.02 -20.45 -3.71
C CYS A 114 -0.06 -20.31 -2.18
N LYS A 115 0.30 -21.37 -1.46
CA LYS A 115 0.29 -21.40 0.02
C LYS A 115 1.07 -20.21 0.62
N LYS A 116 2.21 -19.88 0.05
CA LYS A 116 3.05 -18.76 0.48
C LYS A 116 2.36 -17.40 0.30
N VAL A 117 1.64 -17.21 -0.79
CA VAL A 117 0.86 -15.98 -1.06
C VAL A 117 -0.30 -15.85 -0.08
N LYS A 118 -1.02 -16.94 0.16
CA LYS A 118 -2.13 -16.96 1.14
C LYS A 118 -1.65 -16.64 2.56
N LEU A 119 -0.58 -17.31 3.01
CA LEU A 119 0.00 -17.05 4.34
C LEU A 119 0.42 -15.59 4.48
N HIS A 120 1.11 -15.03 3.47
CA HIS A 120 1.52 -13.63 3.50
C HIS A 120 0.33 -12.66 3.61
N ARG A 121 -0.79 -12.97 2.95
CA ARG A 121 -2.02 -12.18 3.05
C ARG A 121 -2.57 -12.18 4.48
N ILE A 122 -2.57 -13.33 5.15
CA ILE A 122 -2.97 -13.42 6.56
C ILE A 122 -2.00 -12.64 7.45
N GLU A 123 -0.69 -12.75 7.23
CA GLU A 123 0.33 -11.95 7.92
C GLU A 123 0.11 -10.44 7.71
N LYS A 124 -0.22 -10.03 6.48
CA LYS A 124 -0.50 -8.63 6.14
C LYS A 124 -1.72 -8.11 6.89
N TRP A 125 -2.81 -8.91 6.91
CA TRP A 125 -4.01 -8.60 7.67
C TRP A 125 -3.72 -8.35 9.14
N VAL A 126 -3.02 -9.28 9.78
CA VAL A 126 -2.62 -9.18 11.19
C VAL A 126 -1.78 -7.93 11.46
N ASN A 127 -0.84 -7.61 10.56
CA ASN A 127 0.02 -6.44 10.69
C ASN A 127 -0.74 -5.11 10.49
N VAL A 128 -1.63 -5.04 9.49
CA VAL A 128 -2.40 -3.81 9.20
C VAL A 128 -3.36 -3.50 10.34
N LEU A 129 -3.99 -4.53 10.92
CA LEU A 129 -4.89 -4.35 12.05
C LEU A 129 -4.16 -4.26 13.41
N ASP A 130 -2.84 -4.45 13.44
CA ASP A 130 -2.02 -4.47 14.64
C ASP A 130 -2.53 -5.47 15.69
N LEU A 131 -2.94 -6.69 15.24
CA LEU A 131 -3.41 -7.74 16.14
C LEU A 131 -2.26 -8.25 17.00
N LYS A 132 -2.30 -7.94 18.29
CA LYS A 132 -1.28 -8.33 19.23
C LYS A 132 -1.30 -9.85 19.48
N GLU A 133 -0.21 -10.40 20.03
CA GLU A 133 -0.07 -11.82 20.35
C GLU A 133 -0.13 -12.78 19.13
N VAL A 134 -0.47 -12.30 17.94
CA VAL A 134 -0.57 -13.09 16.70
C VAL A 134 0.73 -12.97 15.89
N GLY A 135 1.78 -13.65 16.37
CA GLY A 135 3.10 -13.58 15.72
C GLY A 135 3.21 -14.47 14.47
N LYS A 136 4.19 -14.15 13.59
CA LYS A 136 4.43 -14.90 12.35
C LYS A 136 4.65 -16.41 12.56
N LEU A 137 5.31 -16.80 13.65
CA LEU A 137 5.55 -18.21 13.93
C LEU A 137 4.25 -18.96 14.23
N LEU A 138 3.36 -18.34 15.01
CA LEU A 138 2.04 -18.89 15.31
C LEU A 138 1.21 -19.02 14.03
N LEU A 139 1.16 -17.94 13.21
CA LEU A 139 0.42 -17.96 11.94
C LEU A 139 0.91 -19.06 11.02
N ARG A 140 2.23 -19.24 10.91
CA ARG A 140 2.80 -20.30 10.08
C ARG A 140 2.37 -21.68 10.57
N ARG A 141 2.41 -21.95 11.88
CA ARG A 141 1.95 -23.22 12.44
C ARG A 141 0.47 -23.48 12.19
N LEU A 142 -0.38 -22.47 12.46
CA LEU A 142 -1.82 -22.56 12.20
C LEU A 142 -2.11 -22.83 10.73
N PHE A 143 -1.31 -22.23 9.84
CA PHE A 143 -1.43 -22.41 8.40
C PHE A 143 -0.94 -23.80 7.94
N ASP A 144 0.19 -24.26 8.45
CA ASP A 144 0.77 -25.57 8.11
C ASP A 144 -0.12 -26.72 8.62
N GLU A 145 -0.79 -26.52 9.77
CA GLU A 145 -1.79 -27.44 10.34
C GLU A 145 -3.19 -27.29 9.72
N GLU A 146 -3.34 -26.46 8.67
CA GLU A 146 -4.60 -26.17 7.99
C GLU A 146 -5.74 -25.65 8.87
N LYS A 147 -5.41 -25.14 10.08
CA LYS A 147 -6.37 -24.51 11.01
C LYS A 147 -6.77 -23.10 10.59
N VAL A 148 -5.86 -22.38 9.92
CA VAL A 148 -6.08 -21.03 9.37
C VAL A 148 -5.49 -20.97 7.97
N THR A 149 -6.31 -20.95 6.93
CA THR A 149 -5.91 -20.91 5.52
C THR A 149 -6.39 -19.67 4.78
N SER A 150 -7.24 -18.86 5.43
CA SER A 150 -7.78 -17.59 4.96
C SER A 150 -7.87 -16.57 6.09
N ILE A 151 -8.11 -15.30 5.76
CA ILE A 151 -8.37 -14.25 6.76
C ILE A 151 -9.62 -14.58 7.58
N LYS A 152 -10.66 -15.13 6.95
CA LYS A 152 -11.90 -15.53 7.64
C LYS A 152 -11.63 -16.62 8.68
N ASP A 153 -10.81 -17.62 8.36
CA ASP A 153 -10.49 -18.71 9.28
C ASP A 153 -9.85 -18.20 10.58
N LEU A 154 -9.08 -17.08 10.48
CA LEU A 154 -8.48 -16.44 11.66
C LEU A 154 -9.55 -16.07 12.71
N TYR A 155 -10.76 -15.72 12.29
CA TYR A 155 -11.87 -15.36 13.17
C TYR A 155 -12.72 -16.56 13.62
N THR A 156 -12.47 -17.74 13.05
CA THR A 156 -13.20 -18.97 13.41
C THR A 156 -12.44 -19.83 14.42
N VAL A 157 -11.13 -19.57 14.63
CA VAL A 157 -10.35 -20.35 15.60
C VAL A 157 -10.85 -20.11 17.01
N THR A 158 -10.90 -21.18 17.80
CA THR A 158 -11.29 -21.12 19.21
C THR A 158 -10.08 -21.22 20.13
N PRO A 159 -10.18 -20.84 21.42
CA PRO A 159 -9.11 -21.04 22.38
C PRO A 159 -8.63 -22.49 22.48
N GLU A 160 -9.56 -23.45 22.33
CA GLU A 160 -9.27 -24.89 22.34
C GLU A 160 -8.38 -25.26 21.15
N THR A 161 -8.79 -24.86 19.94
CA THR A 161 -8.00 -25.07 18.70
C THR A 161 -6.60 -24.45 18.81
N LEU A 162 -6.50 -23.24 19.38
CA LEU A 162 -5.22 -22.57 19.61
C LEU A 162 -4.34 -23.31 20.62
N SER A 163 -4.94 -23.91 21.67
CA SER A 163 -4.18 -24.64 22.70
C SER A 163 -3.58 -25.96 22.22
N GLU A 164 -4.06 -26.50 21.09
CA GLU A 164 -3.49 -27.68 20.42
C GLU A 164 -2.17 -27.37 19.69
N VAL A 165 -1.91 -26.09 19.39
CA VAL A 165 -0.68 -25.69 18.69
C VAL A 165 0.52 -25.79 19.63
N GLU A 166 1.63 -26.34 19.13
CA GLU A 166 2.87 -26.51 19.91
C GLU A 166 3.30 -25.20 20.61
N ARG A 167 3.57 -25.27 21.90
CA ARG A 167 3.97 -24.16 22.79
C ARG A 167 2.88 -23.12 23.06
N MET A 168 1.62 -23.45 22.78
CA MET A 168 0.48 -22.64 23.17
C MET A 168 -0.19 -23.24 24.40
N GLY A 169 -0.15 -22.51 25.52
CA GLY A 169 -0.90 -22.85 26.72
C GLY A 169 -2.25 -22.15 26.75
N GLU A 170 -3.12 -22.54 27.66
CA GLU A 170 -4.48 -22.01 27.81
C GLU A 170 -4.54 -20.47 27.89
N LEU A 171 -3.69 -19.86 28.74
CA LEU A 171 -3.63 -18.41 28.90
C LEU A 171 -3.17 -17.70 27.61
N SER A 172 -2.21 -18.27 26.88
CA SER A 172 -1.75 -17.70 25.61
C SER A 172 -2.83 -17.81 24.55
N SER A 173 -3.54 -18.92 24.48
CA SER A 173 -4.65 -19.15 23.55
C SER A 173 -5.79 -18.16 23.78
N GLN A 174 -6.16 -17.91 25.04
CA GLN A 174 -7.17 -16.91 25.38
C GLN A 174 -6.74 -15.49 24.99
N LYS A 175 -5.48 -15.10 25.18
CA LYS A 175 -4.95 -13.79 24.78
C LYS A 175 -4.98 -13.62 23.26
N VAL A 176 -4.54 -14.61 22.50
CA VAL A 176 -4.59 -14.61 21.03
C VAL A 176 -6.03 -14.48 20.54
N TYR A 177 -6.94 -15.29 21.07
CA TYR A 177 -8.36 -15.24 20.74
C TYR A 177 -8.94 -13.86 21.03
N ALA A 178 -8.70 -13.30 22.21
CA ALA A 178 -9.16 -11.97 22.58
C ALA A 178 -8.64 -10.90 21.64
N SER A 179 -7.34 -10.93 21.31
CA SER A 179 -6.72 -9.98 20.39
C SER A 179 -7.32 -10.02 18.97
N ILE A 180 -7.61 -11.22 18.45
CA ILE A 180 -8.26 -11.38 17.14
C ILE A 180 -9.66 -10.76 17.14
N HIS A 181 -10.42 -10.92 18.24
CA HIS A 181 -11.83 -10.51 18.32
C HIS A 181 -12.06 -9.14 18.96
N GLU A 182 -11.00 -8.45 19.41
CA GLU A 182 -11.10 -7.11 20.01
C GLU A 182 -11.51 -6.07 18.97
N LYS A 183 -10.91 -6.12 17.78
CA LYS A 183 -11.10 -5.12 16.72
C LYS A 183 -12.18 -5.59 15.74
N LYS A 184 -13.45 -5.36 16.10
CA LYS A 184 -14.59 -5.74 15.26
C LYS A 184 -14.95 -4.71 14.20
N GLU A 185 -14.56 -3.46 14.41
CA GLU A 185 -14.89 -2.35 13.53
C GLU A 185 -13.60 -1.68 13.02
N ILE A 186 -13.41 -1.67 11.71
CA ILE A 186 -12.19 -1.19 11.04
C ILE A 186 -12.52 -0.15 9.98
N SER A 187 -11.56 0.71 9.63
CA SER A 187 -11.73 1.64 8.51
C SER A 187 -11.72 0.90 7.16
N LEU A 188 -12.35 1.49 6.14
CA LEU A 188 -12.31 0.95 4.78
C LEU A 188 -10.88 0.87 4.24
N SER A 189 -10.02 1.82 4.58
CA SER A 189 -8.61 1.81 4.19
C SER A 189 -7.82 0.66 4.83
N GLU A 190 -8.04 0.36 6.13
CA GLU A 190 -7.46 -0.81 6.78
C GLU A 190 -7.96 -2.11 6.14
N PHE A 191 -9.26 -2.17 5.82
CA PHE A 191 -9.85 -3.32 5.16
C PHE A 191 -9.20 -3.59 3.80
N ILE A 192 -9.07 -2.58 2.93
CA ILE A 192 -8.43 -2.71 1.61
C ILE A 192 -6.96 -3.09 1.75
N ALA A 193 -6.21 -2.38 2.60
CA ALA A 193 -4.77 -2.60 2.78
C ALA A 193 -4.45 -3.98 3.37
N GLY A 194 -5.36 -4.54 4.18
CA GLY A 194 -5.20 -5.83 4.82
C GLY A 194 -5.25 -7.03 3.86
N PHE A 195 -5.86 -6.87 2.68
CA PHE A 195 -5.97 -7.94 1.68
C PHE A 195 -4.74 -8.10 0.79
N ASP A 196 -3.64 -7.40 1.10
CA ASP A 196 -2.34 -7.57 0.42
C ASP A 196 -2.41 -7.41 -1.10
N ILE A 197 -3.22 -6.45 -1.56
CA ILE A 197 -3.21 -6.05 -2.97
C ILE A 197 -1.87 -5.38 -3.26
N GLU A 198 -1.24 -5.74 -4.37
CA GLU A 198 0.07 -5.25 -4.74
C GLU A 198 0.12 -3.72 -4.84
N ASP A 199 1.21 -3.13 -4.32
CA ASP A 199 1.45 -1.68 -4.23
C ASP A 199 0.41 -0.90 -3.40
N VAL A 200 -0.52 -1.60 -2.73
CA VAL A 200 -1.57 -0.98 -1.92
C VAL A 200 -1.31 -1.15 -0.43
N GLY A 201 -0.54 -0.22 0.12
CA GLY A 201 -0.43 -0.03 1.57
C GLY A 201 -1.54 0.89 2.11
N LEU A 202 -1.55 1.09 3.43
CA LEU A 202 -2.56 1.91 4.11
C LEU A 202 -2.71 3.32 3.50
N LEU A 203 -1.58 4.00 3.21
CA LEU A 203 -1.60 5.34 2.59
C LEU A 203 -2.27 5.37 1.21
N MET A 204 -2.06 4.33 0.39
CA MET A 204 -2.68 4.27 -0.93
C MET A 204 -4.17 3.95 -0.82
N ALA A 205 -4.56 3.07 0.11
CA ALA A 205 -5.95 2.79 0.42
C ALA A 205 -6.68 4.03 0.98
N GLU A 206 -6.05 4.83 1.84
CA GLU A 206 -6.59 6.10 2.33
C GLU A 206 -6.84 7.08 1.19
N LYS A 207 -5.95 7.18 0.20
CA LYS A 207 -6.14 8.04 -0.96
C LYS A 207 -7.37 7.63 -1.77
N ILE A 208 -7.61 6.33 -1.98
CA ILE A 208 -8.82 5.81 -2.64
C ILE A 208 -10.06 6.29 -1.87
N VAL A 209 -10.11 6.06 -0.56
CA VAL A 209 -11.26 6.41 0.28
C VAL A 209 -11.53 7.92 0.29
N VAL A 210 -10.47 8.75 0.42
CA VAL A 210 -10.59 10.22 0.44
C VAL A 210 -10.98 10.78 -0.93
N SER A 211 -10.66 10.09 -2.03
CA SER A 211 -11.03 10.51 -3.39
C SER A 211 -12.48 10.22 -3.77
N GLY A 212 -13.27 9.66 -2.84
CA GLY A 212 -14.71 9.46 -3.03
C GLY A 212 -15.16 7.99 -3.06
N PHE A 213 -14.22 7.03 -3.10
CA PHE A 213 -14.54 5.59 -2.98
C PHE A 213 -14.65 5.20 -1.51
N ASN A 214 -15.60 5.82 -0.80
CA ASN A 214 -15.75 5.72 0.67
C ASN A 214 -16.68 4.59 1.14
N THR A 215 -17.15 3.76 0.24
CA THR A 215 -17.89 2.53 0.53
C THR A 215 -17.26 1.35 -0.20
N ILE A 216 -17.47 0.15 0.33
CA ILE A 216 -16.92 -1.06 -0.30
C ILE A 216 -17.50 -1.28 -1.71
N ASP A 217 -18.79 -0.94 -1.93
CA ASP A 217 -19.42 -1.06 -3.24
C ASP A 217 -18.84 -0.07 -4.25
N ALA A 218 -18.53 1.16 -3.81
CA ALA A 218 -17.84 2.14 -4.65
C ALA A 218 -16.44 1.63 -5.04
N VAL A 219 -15.69 1.04 -4.11
CA VAL A 219 -14.39 0.43 -4.40
C VAL A 219 -14.52 -0.73 -5.39
N PHE A 220 -15.53 -1.59 -5.21
CA PHE A 220 -15.76 -2.75 -6.09
C PHE A 220 -16.23 -2.38 -7.50
N SER A 221 -16.75 -1.18 -7.69
CA SER A 221 -17.21 -0.65 -8.99
C SER A 221 -16.23 0.34 -9.64
N ALA A 222 -15.11 0.66 -8.96
CA ALA A 222 -14.09 1.56 -9.49
C ALA A 222 -13.45 0.99 -10.76
N THR A 223 -13.24 1.85 -11.74
CA THR A 223 -12.51 1.52 -12.98
C THR A 223 -11.02 1.85 -12.85
N LYS A 224 -10.21 1.36 -13.77
CA LYS A 224 -8.79 1.70 -13.82
C LYS A 224 -8.59 3.21 -13.99
N GLU A 225 -9.38 3.84 -14.83
CA GLU A 225 -9.34 5.27 -15.10
C GLU A 225 -9.66 6.08 -13.85
N ASP A 226 -10.69 5.69 -13.09
CA ASP A 226 -11.06 6.34 -11.82
C ASP A 226 -9.91 6.32 -10.82
N ILE A 227 -9.22 5.20 -10.70
CA ILE A 227 -8.09 5.06 -9.77
C ILE A 227 -6.85 5.81 -10.28
N ALA A 228 -6.58 5.80 -11.59
CA ALA A 228 -5.44 6.52 -12.18
C ALA A 228 -5.56 8.05 -12.03
N ASP A 229 -6.78 8.59 -11.95
CA ASP A 229 -7.03 10.02 -11.73
C ASP A 229 -6.74 10.48 -10.28
N ILE A 230 -6.54 9.56 -9.35
CA ILE A 230 -6.20 9.88 -7.95
C ILE A 230 -4.75 10.35 -7.85
N GLU A 231 -4.51 11.44 -7.13
CA GLU A 231 -3.16 11.98 -6.92
C GLU A 231 -2.19 10.94 -6.31
N GLY A 232 -1.10 10.68 -7.04
CA GLY A 232 -0.07 9.72 -6.64
C GLY A 232 -0.31 8.29 -7.12
N TRP A 233 -1.35 8.08 -7.92
CA TRP A 233 -1.55 6.86 -8.70
C TRP A 233 -1.08 7.06 -10.14
N ALA A 234 -0.47 6.02 -10.71
CA ALA A 234 -0.12 5.95 -12.12
C ALA A 234 -0.96 4.86 -12.78
N GLU A 235 -1.07 4.88 -14.11
CA GLU A 235 -1.83 3.84 -14.84
C GLU A 235 -1.42 2.41 -14.49
N LYS A 236 -0.11 2.17 -14.31
CA LYS A 236 0.40 0.84 -13.95
C LYS A 236 -0.10 0.40 -12.56
N SER A 237 -0.01 1.27 -11.55
CA SER A 237 -0.47 0.95 -10.19
C SER A 237 -1.99 0.84 -10.10
N ALA A 238 -2.73 1.65 -10.88
CA ALA A 238 -4.18 1.53 -11.00
C ALA A 238 -4.58 0.18 -11.62
N SER A 239 -3.90 -0.26 -12.68
CA SER A 239 -4.12 -1.58 -13.29
C SER A 239 -3.87 -2.71 -12.29
N SER A 240 -2.72 -2.68 -11.60
CA SER A 240 -2.37 -3.67 -10.57
C SER A 240 -3.40 -3.71 -9.43
N PHE A 241 -3.93 -2.55 -9.01
CA PHE A 241 -4.98 -2.49 -7.99
C PHE A 241 -6.27 -3.16 -8.46
N ILE A 242 -6.78 -2.82 -9.65
CA ILE A 242 -8.04 -3.38 -10.17
C ILE A 242 -7.92 -4.89 -10.40
N GLU A 243 -6.79 -5.35 -10.95
CA GLU A 243 -6.51 -6.77 -11.11
C GLU A 243 -6.45 -7.47 -9.75
N GLY A 244 -5.65 -6.96 -8.81
CA GLY A 244 -5.52 -7.51 -7.47
C GLY A 244 -6.84 -7.53 -6.71
N LEU A 245 -7.64 -6.47 -6.82
CA LEU A 245 -8.98 -6.38 -6.24
C LEU A 245 -9.89 -7.49 -6.78
N SER A 246 -9.84 -7.79 -8.09
CA SER A 246 -10.63 -8.86 -8.69
C SER A 246 -10.34 -10.24 -8.09
N PHE A 247 -9.08 -10.51 -7.72
CA PHE A 247 -8.68 -11.78 -7.09
C PHE A 247 -9.13 -11.93 -5.64
N VAL A 248 -9.28 -10.83 -4.90
CA VAL A 248 -9.62 -10.87 -3.47
C VAL A 248 -11.07 -10.50 -3.18
N LYS A 249 -11.81 -10.02 -4.18
CA LYS A 249 -13.17 -9.48 -4.04
C LYS A 249 -14.14 -10.45 -3.37
N ASP A 250 -14.10 -11.72 -3.73
CA ASP A 250 -15.01 -12.73 -3.17
C ASP A 250 -14.64 -13.04 -1.72
N GLU A 251 -13.34 -13.13 -1.39
CA GLU A 251 -12.86 -13.31 -0.02
C GLU A 251 -13.23 -12.09 0.87
N MET A 252 -13.13 -10.87 0.32
CA MET A 252 -13.57 -9.64 0.99
C MET A 252 -15.07 -9.68 1.32
N LYS A 253 -15.91 -10.06 0.35
CA LYS A 253 -17.36 -10.19 0.54
C LYS A 253 -17.71 -11.27 1.58
N GLU A 254 -17.04 -12.41 1.50
CA GLU A 254 -17.24 -13.51 2.42
C GLU A 254 -16.89 -13.11 3.86
N LEU A 255 -15.78 -12.39 4.06
CA LEU A 255 -15.40 -11.90 5.38
C LEU A 255 -16.41 -10.89 5.93
N LEU A 256 -16.89 -9.94 5.14
CA LEU A 256 -17.92 -8.98 5.58
C LEU A 256 -19.26 -9.66 5.88
N SER A 257 -19.68 -10.62 5.05
CA SER A 257 -20.94 -11.35 5.27
C SER A 257 -20.91 -12.26 6.49
N SER A 258 -19.71 -12.64 6.96
CA SER A 258 -19.55 -13.45 8.18
C SER A 258 -19.96 -12.73 9.46
N GLY A 259 -19.95 -11.39 9.46
CA GLY A 259 -20.26 -10.55 10.62
C GLY A 259 -19.17 -10.49 11.70
N TYR A 260 -18.00 -11.11 11.48
CA TYR A 260 -16.86 -11.03 12.41
C TYR A 260 -16.29 -9.63 12.49
N ILE A 261 -16.28 -8.93 11.35
CA ILE A 261 -15.85 -7.54 11.25
C ILE A 261 -16.88 -6.70 10.50
N SER A 262 -16.87 -5.41 10.77
CA SER A 262 -17.65 -4.41 10.06
C SER A 262 -16.73 -3.25 9.64
N ILE A 263 -17.06 -2.62 8.52
CA ILE A 263 -16.38 -1.40 8.10
C ILE A 263 -17.05 -0.24 8.83
N LYS A 264 -16.25 0.57 9.53
CA LYS A 264 -16.72 1.83 10.10
C LYS A 264 -17.43 2.61 9.01
N SER A 265 -18.71 2.87 9.20
CA SER A 265 -19.36 3.87 8.38
C SER A 265 -18.51 5.14 8.51
N VAL A 266 -18.01 5.66 7.40
CA VAL A 266 -17.58 7.05 7.40
C VAL A 266 -18.87 7.80 7.72
N GLU A 267 -19.06 8.13 9.00
CA GLU A 267 -20.10 9.08 9.36
C GLU A 267 -19.85 10.26 8.42
N LYS A 268 -20.75 10.44 7.46
CA LYS A 268 -20.84 11.74 6.81
C LYS A 268 -21.06 12.66 7.98
N LYS A 269 -19.99 13.35 8.43
CA LYS A 269 -20.20 14.45 9.35
C LYS A 269 -21.29 15.27 8.68
N GLU A 270 -22.49 15.27 9.27
CA GLU A 270 -23.55 16.17 8.86
C GLU A 270 -22.97 17.54 9.01
N GLY A 271 -22.28 17.97 7.99
CA GLY A 271 -21.61 19.24 7.94
C GLY A 271 -22.43 20.20 7.11
N ARG A 272 -22.29 21.47 7.38
CA ARG A 272 -22.99 22.58 6.71
C ARG A 272 -22.87 22.56 5.20
N LEU A 273 -21.85 21.88 4.64
CA LEU A 273 -21.59 21.76 3.21
C LEU A 273 -21.94 20.38 2.63
N GLN A 274 -22.78 19.61 3.31
CA GLN A 274 -23.19 18.28 2.87
C GLN A 274 -23.79 18.33 1.45
N ASN A 275 -23.38 17.40 0.58
CA ASN A 275 -23.76 17.31 -0.83
C ASN A 275 -23.28 18.47 -1.73
N LEU A 276 -22.47 19.38 -1.22
CA LEU A 276 -21.86 20.45 -2.02
C LEU A 276 -20.42 20.09 -2.38
N SER A 277 -20.06 20.33 -3.64
CA SER A 277 -18.70 20.12 -4.14
C SER A 277 -18.08 21.44 -4.60
N PHE A 278 -16.79 21.61 -4.28
CA PHE A 278 -16.06 22.85 -4.51
C PHE A 278 -14.77 22.59 -5.28
N CYS A 279 -14.50 23.43 -6.26
CA CYS A 279 -13.21 23.50 -6.94
C CYS A 279 -12.64 24.90 -6.76
N PHE A 280 -11.37 25.00 -6.40
CA PHE A 280 -10.70 26.29 -6.18
C PHE A 280 -9.75 26.61 -7.33
N THR A 281 -9.75 27.87 -7.79
CA THR A 281 -8.84 28.34 -8.84
C THR A 281 -8.39 29.78 -8.57
N GLY A 282 -7.16 30.12 -8.94
CA GLY A 282 -6.55 31.41 -8.65
C GLY A 282 -6.04 31.49 -7.20
N GLU A 283 -5.63 32.68 -6.80
CA GLU A 283 -5.11 32.99 -5.47
C GLU A 283 -6.26 33.32 -4.49
N LEU A 284 -6.24 32.69 -3.33
CA LEU A 284 -7.15 32.97 -2.23
C LEU A 284 -6.49 33.99 -1.28
N LYS A 285 -7.28 34.94 -0.77
CA LYS A 285 -6.75 36.11 0.01
C LYS A 285 -6.74 35.86 1.51
N LYS A 286 -7.69 35.09 2.04
CA LYS A 286 -7.87 34.91 3.49
C LYS A 286 -7.13 33.70 4.07
N MET A 287 -7.07 32.62 3.34
CA MET A 287 -6.42 31.38 3.78
C MET A 287 -5.68 30.72 2.63
N SER A 288 -4.70 29.89 2.95
CA SER A 288 -4.07 29.06 1.93
C SER A 288 -5.08 28.05 1.36
N ARG A 289 -4.84 27.59 0.13
CA ARG A 289 -5.68 26.60 -0.53
C ARG A 289 -5.86 25.34 0.30
N LYS A 290 -4.78 24.85 0.93
CA LYS A 290 -4.81 23.66 1.78
C LYS A 290 -5.73 23.84 3.01
N GLU A 291 -5.71 25.00 3.63
CA GLU A 291 -6.56 25.31 4.78
C GLU A 291 -8.04 25.37 4.40
N VAL A 292 -8.37 26.02 3.27
CA VAL A 292 -9.75 26.09 2.77
C VAL A 292 -10.27 24.70 2.35
N GLU A 293 -9.46 23.90 1.67
CA GLU A 293 -9.82 22.53 1.31
C GLU A 293 -10.06 21.67 2.57
N LYS A 294 -9.30 21.88 3.63
CA LYS A 294 -9.50 21.22 4.92
C LYS A 294 -10.83 21.66 5.56
N LEU A 295 -11.13 22.95 5.58
CA LEU A 295 -12.41 23.47 6.09
C LEU A 295 -13.62 22.90 5.36
N VAL A 296 -13.56 22.79 4.03
CA VAL A 296 -14.64 22.17 3.24
C VAL A 296 -14.88 20.72 3.67
N LYS A 297 -13.81 19.95 3.85
CA LYS A 297 -13.89 18.55 4.28
C LYS A 297 -14.42 18.41 5.71
N GLU A 298 -13.98 19.27 6.61
CA GLU A 298 -14.45 19.32 8.01
C GLU A 298 -15.92 19.70 8.11
N ALA A 299 -16.40 20.53 7.18
CA ALA A 299 -17.81 20.92 7.05
C ALA A 299 -18.65 19.92 6.21
N GLY A 300 -18.12 18.74 5.87
CA GLY A 300 -18.85 17.68 5.16
C GLY A 300 -18.96 17.90 3.65
N GLY A 301 -18.28 18.91 3.07
CA GLY A 301 -18.25 19.18 1.62
C GLY A 301 -17.19 18.36 0.87
N ILE A 302 -17.30 18.32 -0.45
CA ILE A 302 -16.41 17.60 -1.36
C ILE A 302 -15.50 18.60 -2.06
N VAL A 303 -14.18 18.39 -2.03
CA VAL A 303 -13.21 19.16 -2.79
C VAL A 303 -12.86 18.43 -4.09
N LYS A 304 -12.97 19.12 -5.24
CA LYS A 304 -12.59 18.59 -6.55
C LYS A 304 -11.41 19.34 -7.13
N SER A 305 -10.49 18.64 -7.75
CA SER A 305 -9.32 19.22 -8.43
C SER A 305 -9.65 19.85 -9.78
N SER A 306 -10.74 19.39 -10.43
CA SER A 306 -11.18 19.82 -11.75
C SER A 306 -12.65 20.20 -11.79
N VAL A 307 -13.04 20.94 -12.82
CA VAL A 307 -14.42 21.33 -13.06
C VAL A 307 -15.13 20.22 -13.84
N THR A 308 -16.13 19.61 -13.20
CA THR A 308 -16.96 18.50 -13.73
C THR A 308 -18.44 18.89 -13.71
N LYS A 309 -19.30 18.20 -14.46
CA LYS A 309 -20.75 18.52 -14.56
C LYS A 309 -21.48 18.47 -13.21
N ASP A 310 -20.97 17.71 -12.27
CA ASP A 310 -21.49 17.53 -10.91
C ASP A 310 -20.79 18.43 -9.86
N LEU A 311 -20.01 19.43 -10.32
CA LEU A 311 -19.42 20.45 -9.45
C LEU A 311 -20.47 21.46 -9.04
N SER A 312 -20.66 21.68 -7.71
CA SER A 312 -21.59 22.67 -7.19
C SER A 312 -21.09 24.11 -7.38
N TYR A 313 -19.82 24.34 -7.04
CA TYR A 313 -19.25 25.69 -7.06
C TYR A 313 -17.78 25.70 -7.52
N LEU A 314 -17.46 26.61 -8.45
CA LEU A 314 -16.08 27.02 -8.71
C LEU A 314 -15.80 28.29 -7.90
N VAL A 315 -14.84 28.25 -6.98
CA VAL A 315 -14.47 29.36 -6.11
C VAL A 315 -13.24 30.07 -6.67
N THR A 316 -13.37 31.38 -6.93
CA THR A 316 -12.27 32.20 -7.44
C THR A 316 -12.47 33.68 -7.11
N ASN A 317 -11.39 34.40 -6.87
CA ASN A 317 -11.41 35.87 -6.70
C ASN A 317 -11.33 36.62 -8.05
N THR A 318 -11.16 35.88 -9.15
CA THR A 318 -11.06 36.43 -10.51
C THR A 318 -12.03 35.73 -11.45
N PRO A 319 -13.37 35.92 -11.31
CA PRO A 319 -14.37 35.19 -12.09
C PRO A 319 -14.27 35.43 -13.61
N ASP A 320 -13.77 36.59 -14.00
CA ASP A 320 -13.59 36.98 -15.40
C ASP A 320 -12.22 36.58 -15.98
N SER A 321 -11.39 35.90 -15.19
CA SER A 321 -10.10 35.43 -15.68
C SER A 321 -10.29 34.36 -16.77
N GLY A 322 -9.56 34.48 -17.88
CA GLY A 322 -9.61 33.54 -18.99
C GLY A 322 -9.01 32.16 -18.68
N SER A 323 -8.93 31.76 -17.39
CA SER A 323 -8.37 30.48 -16.96
C SER A 323 -9.18 29.30 -17.54
N SER A 324 -8.51 28.20 -17.79
CA SER A 324 -9.14 26.97 -18.32
C SER A 324 -10.29 26.47 -17.44
N LYS A 325 -10.20 26.64 -16.12
CA LYS A 325 -11.26 26.26 -15.17
C LYS A 325 -12.45 27.19 -15.26
N ASN A 326 -12.25 28.52 -15.37
CA ASN A 326 -13.34 29.48 -15.52
C ASN A 326 -14.11 29.25 -16.84
N LYS A 327 -13.38 29.10 -17.96
CA LYS A 327 -14.00 28.80 -19.25
C LYS A 327 -14.82 27.50 -19.22
N LYS A 328 -14.27 26.47 -18.59
CA LYS A 328 -14.97 25.18 -18.46
C LYS A 328 -16.20 25.29 -17.55
N ALA A 329 -16.13 26.04 -16.44
CA ALA A 329 -17.27 26.26 -15.56
C ALA A 329 -18.41 26.99 -16.28
N GLN A 330 -18.09 28.03 -17.02
CA GLN A 330 -19.07 28.77 -17.86
C GLN A 330 -19.71 27.86 -18.90
N LEU A 331 -18.91 27.02 -19.56
CA LEU A 331 -19.39 26.12 -20.63
C LEU A 331 -20.41 25.09 -20.11
N ILE A 332 -20.18 24.56 -18.89
CA ILE A 332 -21.06 23.53 -18.29
C ILE A 332 -22.14 24.10 -17.39
N GLY A 333 -22.22 25.44 -17.23
CA GLY A 333 -23.20 26.10 -16.35
C GLY A 333 -22.91 25.93 -14.84
N CYS A 334 -21.67 25.64 -14.47
CA CYS A 334 -21.27 25.55 -13.06
C CYS A 334 -21.27 26.95 -12.42
N LYS A 335 -21.82 27.07 -11.21
CA LYS A 335 -21.89 28.33 -10.49
C LYS A 335 -20.49 28.78 -10.04
N ILE A 336 -20.07 29.96 -10.48
CA ILE A 336 -18.81 30.59 -10.10
C ILE A 336 -19.09 31.56 -8.96
N ILE A 337 -18.36 31.42 -7.84
CA ILE A 337 -18.50 32.25 -6.66
C ILE A 337 -17.15 32.80 -6.20
N THR A 338 -17.20 33.93 -5.50
CA THR A 338 -16.01 34.52 -4.87
C THR A 338 -15.66 33.83 -3.56
N GLU A 339 -14.44 34.04 -3.08
CA GLU A 339 -14.00 33.56 -1.77
C GLU A 339 -14.92 34.07 -0.63
N ASN A 340 -15.39 35.32 -0.73
CA ASN A 340 -16.31 35.87 0.27
C ASN A 340 -17.68 35.18 0.26
N GLU A 341 -18.20 34.84 -0.91
CA GLU A 341 -19.47 34.11 -1.03
C GLU A 341 -19.32 32.69 -0.54
N PHE A 342 -18.17 32.06 -0.76
CA PHE A 342 -17.86 30.75 -0.19
C PHE A 342 -17.89 30.77 1.34
N TYR A 343 -17.27 31.75 2.00
CA TYR A 343 -17.33 31.88 3.45
C TYR A 343 -18.75 32.11 3.95
N LYS A 344 -19.56 32.88 3.23
CA LYS A 344 -20.98 33.02 3.59
C LYS A 344 -21.72 31.68 3.53
N ILE A 345 -21.49 30.87 2.51
CA ILE A 345 -22.07 29.52 2.42
C ILE A 345 -21.60 28.67 3.62
N LEU A 346 -20.33 28.76 4.01
CA LEU A 346 -19.78 28.06 5.15
C LEU A 346 -20.40 28.51 6.49
N GLU A 347 -20.76 29.81 6.63
CA GLU A 347 -21.33 30.38 7.83
C GLU A 347 -22.87 30.26 7.91
N TYR A 348 -23.59 30.34 6.77
CA TYR A 348 -25.06 30.46 6.69
C TYR A 348 -25.79 29.19 6.27
N SER A 349 -25.11 28.07 6.05
CA SER A 349 -25.80 26.79 5.81
C SER A 349 -26.36 26.24 7.13
N ASN A 350 -27.46 26.80 7.56
CA ASN A 350 -28.33 26.29 8.61
C ASN A 350 -29.50 25.56 7.97
#